data_a090e0d836b8a56f5c4198efeb95992f
#
_entry.id   a090e0d836b8a56f5c4198efeb95992f
#
_cell.length_a   1.000
_cell.length_b   1.000
_cell.length_c   1.000
_cell.angle_alpha   90.00
_cell.angle_beta   90.00
_cell.angle_gamma   90.00
#
_symmetry.space_group_name_H-M   'P 1'
#
loop_
_entity.id
_entity.type
_entity.pdbx_description
1 polymer ?
#
loop_
_entity_poly.entity_id
_entity_poly.type
_entity_poly.pdbx_seq_one_letter_code
_entity_poly.pdbx_strand_id
1 'polypeptide(L)'
;MRRSFVIGINKMARTLVNVSATIFALMLIVRALFTYIYPGKLPFNLAIIDWLVVIAGSGAAISSIFCFIKKRYPDTAEFLPMFSTVCYVIVLIGYAILRYTPAYQTSLSIMVTGMLVGMGWWIQCITSAANTRRSHTLNMIINTRTSPEYQKQLRNSTKFYRGMRYVPQELSEWRCNPDKEEYKNMKVPDEYRDAINGLLYILNYFEFLAQGIKFKDLDDELLKECFSSFLRGIERRGFHMILESQKQDPA
;
A
#
# COMPACT_ATOMS: atom_id res chain seq x y z
N MET A 1 -11.98 6.57 5.30
CA MET A 1 -12.27 6.93 3.89
C MET A 1 -11.55 6.06 2.85
N ARG A 2 -10.25 5.77 2.95
CA ARG A 2 -9.51 4.93 1.97
C ARG A 2 -10.08 3.51 1.79
N ARG A 3 -10.47 2.80 2.85
CA ARG A 3 -10.99 1.41 2.73
C ARG A 3 -12.30 1.28 1.95
N SER A 4 -13.25 2.19 2.13
CA SER A 4 -14.54 2.16 1.39
C SER A 4 -14.36 2.46 -0.10
N PHE A 5 -13.44 3.36 -0.45
CA PHE A 5 -13.10 3.68 -1.83
C PHE A 5 -12.43 2.49 -2.56
N VAL A 6 -11.48 1.81 -1.90
CA VAL A 6 -10.80 0.62 -2.46
C VAL A 6 -11.76 -0.55 -2.66
N ILE A 7 -12.72 -0.76 -1.74
CA ILE A 7 -13.76 -1.81 -1.88
C ILE A 7 -14.68 -1.49 -3.07
N GLY A 8 -15.06 -0.23 -3.26
CA GLY A 8 -15.87 0.22 -4.40
C GLY A 8 -15.19 -0.05 -5.74
N ILE A 9 -13.91 0.29 -5.89
CA ILE A 9 -13.12 0.05 -7.10
C ILE A 9 -12.98 -1.46 -7.38
N ASN A 10 -12.79 -2.29 -6.37
CA ASN A 10 -12.67 -3.75 -6.56
C ASN A 10 -13.98 -4.38 -7.03
N LYS A 11 -15.12 -3.92 -6.53
CA LYS A 11 -16.44 -4.39 -6.98
C LYS A 11 -16.69 -3.97 -8.43
N MET A 12 -16.39 -2.71 -8.77
CA MET A 12 -16.55 -2.17 -10.11
C MET A 12 -15.65 -2.89 -11.14
N ALA A 13 -14.37 -3.14 -10.80
CA ALA A 13 -13.45 -3.86 -11.67
C ALA A 13 -13.90 -5.30 -11.94
N ARG A 14 -14.38 -6.04 -10.93
CA ARG A 14 -14.92 -7.40 -11.13
C ARG A 14 -16.19 -7.40 -11.98
N THR A 15 -17.07 -6.44 -11.79
CA THR A 15 -18.27 -6.30 -12.61
C THR A 15 -17.88 -6.03 -14.07
N LEU A 16 -16.89 -5.17 -14.29
CA LEU A 16 -16.39 -4.86 -15.64
C LEU A 16 -15.79 -6.10 -16.31
N VAL A 17 -15.00 -6.92 -15.60
CA VAL A 17 -14.48 -8.20 -16.10
C VAL A 17 -15.62 -9.12 -16.54
N ASN A 18 -16.63 -9.32 -15.67
CA ASN A 18 -17.72 -10.22 -15.96
C ASN A 18 -18.56 -9.74 -17.17
N VAL A 19 -18.90 -8.45 -17.21
CA VAL A 19 -19.66 -7.86 -18.31
C VAL A 19 -18.89 -7.95 -19.63
N SER A 20 -17.61 -7.57 -19.64
CA SER A 20 -16.76 -7.65 -20.84
C SER A 20 -16.58 -9.10 -21.33
N ALA A 21 -16.38 -10.05 -20.41
CA ALA A 21 -16.24 -11.46 -20.74
C ALA A 21 -17.55 -12.05 -21.31
N THR A 22 -18.69 -11.66 -20.74
CA THR A 22 -20.00 -12.09 -21.27
C THR A 22 -20.25 -11.54 -22.66
N ILE A 23 -20.00 -10.26 -22.90
CA ILE A 23 -20.13 -9.63 -24.22
C ILE A 23 -19.18 -10.28 -25.22
N PHE A 24 -17.92 -10.54 -24.81
CA PHE A 24 -16.92 -11.20 -25.63
C PHE A 24 -17.40 -12.60 -26.08
N ALA A 25 -17.85 -13.44 -25.13
CA ALA A 25 -18.35 -14.76 -25.42
C ALA A 25 -19.57 -14.73 -26.37
N LEU A 26 -20.51 -13.82 -26.14
CA LEU A 26 -21.67 -13.63 -26.98
C LEU A 26 -21.29 -13.21 -28.40
N MET A 27 -20.37 -12.24 -28.53
CA MET A 27 -19.90 -11.77 -29.85
C MET A 27 -19.10 -12.84 -30.59
N LEU A 28 -18.34 -13.69 -29.92
CA LEU A 28 -17.68 -14.85 -30.54
C LEU A 28 -18.69 -15.86 -31.08
N ILE A 29 -19.74 -16.17 -30.30
CA ILE A 29 -20.80 -17.07 -30.76
C ILE A 29 -21.49 -16.48 -32.01
N VAL A 30 -21.88 -15.21 -31.98
CA VAL A 30 -22.47 -14.51 -33.10
C VAL A 30 -21.53 -14.56 -34.31
N ARG A 31 -20.25 -14.28 -34.14
CA ARG A 31 -19.22 -14.34 -35.18
C ARG A 31 -19.11 -15.73 -35.82
N ALA A 32 -19.10 -16.77 -34.97
CA ALA A 32 -19.04 -18.18 -35.42
C ALA A 32 -20.30 -18.58 -36.18
N LEU A 33 -21.48 -18.25 -35.66
CA LEU A 33 -22.76 -18.53 -36.34
C LEU A 33 -22.81 -17.93 -37.75
N PHE A 34 -22.43 -16.67 -37.91
CA PHE A 34 -22.46 -16.01 -39.20
C PHE A 34 -21.36 -16.48 -40.16
N THR A 35 -20.25 -17.01 -39.62
CA THR A 35 -19.18 -17.55 -40.48
C THR A 35 -19.53 -18.95 -41.01
N TYR A 36 -20.11 -19.82 -40.14
CA TYR A 36 -20.28 -21.24 -40.47
C TYR A 36 -21.68 -21.63 -40.84
N ILE A 37 -22.71 -20.99 -40.26
CA ILE A 37 -24.12 -21.41 -40.47
C ILE A 37 -24.84 -20.54 -41.46
N TYR A 38 -24.56 -19.25 -41.54
CA TYR A 38 -25.24 -18.29 -42.41
C TYR A 38 -24.27 -17.48 -43.30
N PRO A 39 -23.41 -18.12 -44.11
CA PRO A 39 -22.48 -17.42 -44.96
C PRO A 39 -23.20 -16.51 -45.95
N GLY A 40 -22.91 -15.21 -45.97
CA GLY A 40 -23.42 -14.25 -46.93
C GLY A 40 -24.82 -13.65 -46.65
N LYS A 41 -25.48 -13.98 -45.53
CA LYS A 41 -26.83 -13.46 -45.17
C LYS A 41 -26.84 -12.35 -44.12
N LEU A 42 -25.74 -11.65 -43.93
CA LEU A 42 -25.65 -10.60 -42.91
C LEU A 42 -26.19 -9.27 -43.42
N PRO A 43 -27.10 -8.63 -42.65
CA PRO A 43 -27.50 -7.24 -42.91
C PRO A 43 -26.42 -6.25 -42.43
N PHE A 44 -25.37 -6.71 -41.71
CA PHE A 44 -24.35 -5.87 -41.11
C PHE A 44 -22.95 -6.22 -41.64
N ASN A 45 -22.06 -5.22 -41.66
CA ASN A 45 -20.67 -5.42 -42.02
C ASN A 45 -19.97 -6.27 -40.94
N LEU A 46 -19.42 -7.45 -41.30
CA LEU A 46 -18.63 -8.32 -40.43
C LEU A 46 -17.54 -7.57 -39.66
N ALA A 47 -17.03 -6.49 -40.24
CA ALA A 47 -16.05 -5.62 -39.59
C ALA A 47 -16.52 -5.06 -38.26
N ILE A 48 -17.82 -4.76 -38.10
CA ILE A 48 -18.37 -4.23 -36.84
C ILE A 48 -18.32 -5.31 -35.74
N ILE A 49 -18.66 -6.56 -36.10
CA ILE A 49 -18.61 -7.68 -35.18
C ILE A 49 -17.17 -7.94 -34.75
N ASP A 50 -16.22 -7.93 -35.67
CA ASP A 50 -14.79 -8.11 -35.37
C ASP A 50 -14.28 -7.02 -34.41
N TRP A 51 -14.67 -5.75 -34.60
CA TRP A 51 -14.35 -4.67 -33.68
C TRP A 51 -14.95 -4.89 -32.26
N LEU A 52 -16.20 -5.30 -32.18
CA LEU A 52 -16.85 -5.59 -30.89
C LEU A 52 -16.18 -6.76 -30.17
N VAL A 53 -15.78 -7.80 -30.90
CA VAL A 53 -15.00 -8.93 -30.32
C VAL A 53 -13.67 -8.44 -29.73
N VAL A 54 -12.94 -7.60 -30.46
CA VAL A 54 -11.64 -7.08 -30.02
C VAL A 54 -11.81 -6.15 -28.83
N ILE A 55 -12.76 -5.22 -28.87
CA ILE A 55 -13.04 -4.29 -27.76
C ILE A 55 -13.42 -5.06 -26.50
N ALA A 56 -14.36 -6.00 -26.58
CA ALA A 56 -14.81 -6.77 -25.43
C ALA A 56 -13.74 -7.75 -24.95
N GLY A 57 -13.03 -8.44 -25.84
CA GLY A 57 -11.99 -9.39 -25.49
C GLY A 57 -10.77 -8.74 -24.85
N SER A 58 -10.28 -7.63 -25.40
CA SER A 58 -9.18 -6.87 -24.81
C SER A 58 -9.60 -6.24 -23.48
N GLY A 59 -10.83 -5.74 -23.37
CA GLY A 59 -11.37 -5.23 -22.12
C GLY A 59 -11.43 -6.30 -21.03
N ALA A 60 -11.91 -7.50 -21.35
CA ALA A 60 -11.94 -8.64 -20.41
C ALA A 60 -10.52 -9.07 -19.98
N ALA A 61 -9.60 -9.21 -20.93
CA ALA A 61 -8.23 -9.64 -20.67
C ALA A 61 -7.49 -8.62 -19.78
N ILE A 62 -7.50 -7.34 -20.13
CA ILE A 62 -6.80 -6.28 -19.39
C ILE A 62 -7.42 -6.09 -18.02
N SER A 63 -8.74 -6.12 -17.89
CA SER A 63 -9.42 -6.02 -16.60
C SER A 63 -9.12 -7.23 -15.70
N SER A 64 -8.98 -8.44 -16.25
CA SER A 64 -8.57 -9.63 -15.51
C SER A 64 -7.15 -9.52 -15.00
N ILE A 65 -6.22 -9.09 -15.87
CA ILE A 65 -4.82 -8.82 -15.50
C ILE A 65 -4.75 -7.73 -14.42
N PHE A 66 -5.53 -6.65 -14.58
CA PHE A 66 -5.66 -5.59 -13.57
C PHE A 66 -6.07 -6.14 -12.20
N CYS A 67 -7.14 -6.95 -12.15
CA CYS A 67 -7.61 -7.55 -10.92
C CYS A 67 -6.56 -8.48 -10.28
N PHE A 68 -5.86 -9.26 -11.10
CA PHE A 68 -4.80 -10.17 -10.65
C PHE A 68 -3.61 -9.41 -10.06
N ILE A 69 -3.09 -8.42 -10.79
CA ILE A 69 -1.95 -7.59 -10.34
C ILE A 69 -2.31 -6.85 -9.06
N LYS A 70 -3.47 -6.19 -9.01
CA LYS A 70 -3.92 -5.46 -7.84
C LYS A 70 -4.06 -6.34 -6.59
N LYS A 71 -4.52 -7.60 -6.76
CA LYS A 71 -4.62 -8.54 -5.65
C LYS A 71 -3.24 -9.01 -5.17
N ARG A 72 -2.30 -9.22 -6.10
CA ARG A 72 -0.96 -9.74 -5.79
C ARG A 72 -0.01 -8.66 -5.32
N TYR A 73 -0.16 -7.43 -5.84
CA TYR A 73 0.73 -6.30 -5.60
C TYR A 73 -0.08 -5.04 -5.26
N PRO A 74 -0.57 -4.91 -4.02
CA PRO A 74 -1.43 -3.79 -3.61
C PRO A 74 -0.75 -2.43 -3.77
N ASP A 75 0.57 -2.36 -3.67
CA ASP A 75 1.36 -1.14 -3.84
C ASP A 75 1.29 -0.55 -5.26
N THR A 76 0.91 -1.36 -6.26
CA THR A 76 0.72 -0.91 -7.65
C THR A 76 -0.62 -0.22 -7.89
N ALA A 77 -1.54 -0.25 -6.92
CA ALA A 77 -2.94 0.13 -7.09
C ALA A 77 -3.14 1.59 -7.55
N GLU A 78 -2.19 2.47 -7.27
CA GLU A 78 -2.28 3.89 -7.59
C GLU A 78 -2.06 4.17 -9.09
N PHE A 79 -1.10 3.50 -9.72
CA PHE A 79 -0.74 3.71 -11.14
C PHE A 79 -1.37 2.70 -12.10
N LEU A 80 -1.85 1.58 -11.56
CA LEU A 80 -2.38 0.49 -12.35
C LEU A 80 -3.58 0.86 -13.25
N PRO A 81 -4.53 1.75 -12.86
CA PRO A 81 -5.63 2.17 -13.72
C PRO A 81 -5.14 2.91 -14.96
N MET A 82 -4.23 3.87 -14.78
CA MET A 82 -3.66 4.63 -15.90
C MET A 82 -2.93 3.69 -16.87
N PHE A 83 -2.11 2.79 -16.35
CA PHE A 83 -1.38 1.84 -17.16
C PHE A 83 -2.31 0.88 -17.93
N SER A 84 -3.34 0.35 -17.29
CA SER A 84 -4.33 -0.52 -17.93
C SER A 84 -5.07 0.19 -19.06
N THR A 85 -5.39 1.48 -18.88
CA THR A 85 -6.03 2.30 -19.91
C THR A 85 -5.11 2.49 -21.10
N VAL A 86 -3.83 2.80 -20.88
CA VAL A 86 -2.84 2.94 -21.96
C VAL A 86 -2.69 1.62 -22.73
N CYS A 87 -2.57 0.49 -22.03
CA CYS A 87 -2.51 -0.82 -22.67
C CYS A 87 -3.75 -1.10 -23.53
N TYR A 88 -4.94 -0.78 -23.03
CA TYR A 88 -6.19 -0.97 -23.76
C TYR A 88 -6.22 -0.14 -25.07
N VAL A 89 -5.84 1.13 -25.00
CA VAL A 89 -5.76 2.01 -26.17
C VAL A 89 -4.75 1.49 -27.20
N ILE A 90 -3.57 1.04 -26.74
CA ILE A 90 -2.53 0.48 -27.64
C ILE A 90 -3.04 -0.78 -28.35
N VAL A 91 -3.76 -1.67 -27.65
CA VAL A 91 -4.35 -2.87 -28.28
C VAL A 91 -5.36 -2.50 -29.35
N LEU A 92 -6.22 -1.50 -29.11
CA LEU A 92 -7.20 -1.04 -30.09
C LEU A 92 -6.55 -0.39 -31.33
N ILE A 93 -5.55 0.48 -31.12
CA ILE A 93 -4.77 1.08 -32.19
C ILE A 93 -4.04 -0.01 -33.00
N GLY A 94 -3.43 -0.97 -32.28
CA GLY A 94 -2.76 -2.09 -32.89
C GLY A 94 -3.68 -2.92 -33.80
N TYR A 95 -4.89 -3.21 -33.33
CA TYR A 95 -5.88 -3.91 -34.16
C TYR A 95 -6.29 -3.09 -35.37
N ALA A 96 -6.49 -1.77 -35.24
CA ALA A 96 -6.78 -0.89 -36.36
C ALA A 96 -5.67 -0.94 -37.43
N ILE A 97 -4.41 -0.83 -37.03
CA ILE A 97 -3.26 -0.89 -37.92
C ILE A 97 -3.20 -2.25 -38.64
N LEU A 98 -3.34 -3.36 -37.90
CA LEU A 98 -3.31 -4.70 -38.51
C LEU A 98 -4.41 -4.90 -39.55
N ARG A 99 -5.60 -4.33 -39.32
CA ARG A 99 -6.73 -4.49 -40.21
C ARG A 99 -6.64 -3.66 -41.47
N TYR A 100 -6.20 -2.39 -41.35
CA TYR A 100 -6.22 -1.45 -42.46
C TYR A 100 -4.88 -1.31 -43.18
N THR A 101 -3.79 -1.66 -42.53
CA THR A 101 -2.43 -1.52 -43.06
C THR A 101 -1.54 -2.73 -42.71
N PRO A 102 -1.78 -3.90 -43.34
CA PRO A 102 -1.05 -5.13 -43.00
C PRO A 102 0.46 -5.03 -43.22
N ALA A 103 0.95 -4.08 -43.98
CA ALA A 103 2.39 -3.82 -44.17
C ALA A 103 3.14 -3.47 -42.86
N TYR A 104 2.42 -2.96 -41.84
CA TYR A 104 3.01 -2.58 -40.55
C TYR A 104 2.96 -3.69 -39.51
N GLN A 105 2.66 -4.93 -39.85
CA GLN A 105 2.51 -6.05 -38.92
C GLN A 105 3.79 -6.30 -38.10
N THR A 106 4.96 -6.21 -38.73
CA THR A 106 6.26 -6.40 -38.04
C THR A 106 6.52 -5.27 -37.02
N SER A 107 6.28 -4.03 -37.41
CA SER A 107 6.44 -2.86 -36.53
C SER A 107 5.51 -2.93 -35.33
N LEU A 108 4.28 -3.40 -35.54
CA LEU A 108 3.32 -3.60 -34.46
C LEU A 108 3.75 -4.69 -33.49
N SER A 109 4.28 -5.82 -33.99
CA SER A 109 4.81 -6.90 -33.14
C SER A 109 5.94 -6.42 -32.24
N ILE A 110 6.86 -5.60 -32.78
CA ILE A 110 7.95 -4.98 -32.00
C ILE A 110 7.37 -4.05 -30.91
N MET A 111 6.36 -3.23 -31.26
CA MET A 111 5.74 -2.31 -30.32
C MET A 111 5.00 -3.02 -29.18
N VAL A 112 4.26 -4.09 -29.47
CA VAL A 112 3.58 -4.92 -28.46
C VAL A 112 4.59 -5.62 -27.56
N THR A 113 5.67 -6.17 -28.13
CA THR A 113 6.73 -6.82 -27.37
C THR A 113 7.43 -5.83 -26.44
N GLY A 114 7.78 -4.64 -26.94
CA GLY A 114 8.37 -3.58 -26.13
C GLY A 114 7.46 -3.15 -24.98
N MET A 115 6.15 -3.06 -25.20
CA MET A 115 5.18 -2.76 -24.17
C MET A 115 5.11 -3.85 -23.09
N LEU A 116 5.10 -5.13 -23.48
CA LEU A 116 5.10 -6.25 -22.52
C LEU A 116 6.37 -6.28 -21.68
N VAL A 117 7.53 -6.06 -22.28
CA VAL A 117 8.81 -5.97 -21.59
C VAL A 117 8.82 -4.79 -20.62
N GLY A 118 8.38 -3.62 -21.07
CA GLY A 118 8.27 -2.43 -20.23
C GLY A 118 7.33 -2.63 -19.03
N MET A 119 6.21 -3.33 -19.25
CA MET A 119 5.26 -3.69 -18.18
C MET A 119 5.91 -4.64 -17.16
N GLY A 120 6.61 -5.66 -17.64
CA GLY A 120 7.31 -6.61 -16.77
C GLY A 120 8.35 -5.92 -15.90
N TRP A 121 9.17 -5.07 -16.50
CA TRP A 121 10.17 -4.27 -15.78
C TRP A 121 9.54 -3.32 -14.76
N TRP A 122 8.46 -2.63 -15.11
CA TRP A 122 7.75 -1.72 -14.21
C TRP A 122 7.16 -2.46 -12.98
N ILE A 123 6.50 -3.61 -13.19
CA ILE A 123 5.99 -4.46 -12.10
C ILE A 123 7.16 -4.92 -11.20
N GLN A 124 8.27 -5.32 -11.80
CA GLN A 124 9.46 -5.74 -11.08
C GLN A 124 10.03 -4.61 -10.20
N CYS A 125 10.12 -3.38 -10.73
CA CYS A 125 10.59 -2.22 -9.97
C CYS A 125 9.71 -1.95 -8.75
N ILE A 126 8.37 -1.94 -8.90
CA ILE A 126 7.45 -1.69 -7.80
C ILE A 126 7.51 -2.81 -6.76
N THR A 127 7.54 -4.07 -7.21
CA THR A 127 7.62 -5.22 -6.31
C THR A 127 8.95 -5.23 -5.54
N SER A 128 10.04 -4.90 -6.21
CA SER A 128 11.36 -4.79 -5.58
C SER A 128 11.38 -3.69 -4.51
N ALA A 129 10.82 -2.50 -4.82
CA ALA A 129 10.72 -1.41 -3.86
C ALA A 129 9.88 -1.79 -2.63
N ALA A 130 8.73 -2.46 -2.82
CA ALA A 130 7.88 -2.93 -1.74
C ALA A 130 8.58 -3.99 -0.87
N ASN A 131 9.27 -4.94 -1.49
CA ASN A 131 10.03 -5.97 -0.78
C ASN A 131 11.22 -5.38 0.00
N THR A 132 11.92 -4.39 -0.57
CA THR A 132 13.02 -3.69 0.10
C THR A 132 12.50 -2.96 1.34
N ARG A 133 11.39 -2.26 1.23
CA ARG A 133 10.74 -1.57 2.36
C ARG A 133 10.34 -2.54 3.47
N ARG A 134 9.70 -3.68 3.13
CA ARG A 134 9.34 -4.72 4.10
C ARG A 134 10.56 -5.33 4.77
N SER A 135 11.58 -5.66 3.99
CA SER A 135 12.84 -6.22 4.51
C SER A 135 13.53 -5.22 5.45
N HIS A 136 13.59 -3.94 5.06
CA HIS A 136 14.13 -2.88 5.90
C HIS A 136 13.37 -2.75 7.23
N THR A 137 12.03 -2.74 7.17
CA THR A 137 11.17 -2.69 8.36
C THR A 137 11.39 -3.89 9.27
N LEU A 138 11.44 -5.11 8.72
CA LEU A 138 11.70 -6.33 9.49
C LEU A 138 13.07 -6.29 10.16
N ASN A 139 14.12 -5.91 9.44
CA ASN A 139 15.47 -5.80 9.98
C ASN A 139 15.53 -4.78 11.12
N MET A 140 14.86 -3.64 10.96
CA MET A 140 14.76 -2.63 12.01
C MET A 140 14.05 -3.17 13.26
N ILE A 141 12.92 -3.87 13.11
CA ILE A 141 12.19 -4.50 14.22
C ILE A 141 13.08 -5.52 14.95
N ILE A 142 13.74 -6.40 14.20
CA ILE A 142 14.60 -7.45 14.75
C ILE A 142 15.78 -6.81 15.50
N ASN A 143 16.51 -5.89 14.86
CA ASN A 143 17.67 -5.23 15.45
C ASN A 143 17.29 -4.47 16.73
N THR A 144 16.14 -3.81 16.72
CA THR A 144 15.66 -3.12 17.94
C THR A 144 15.30 -4.10 19.04
N ARG A 145 14.57 -5.17 18.73
CA ARG A 145 14.18 -6.18 19.73
C ARG A 145 15.36 -6.94 20.33
N THR A 146 16.42 -7.11 19.56
CA THR A 146 17.66 -7.79 20.01
C THR A 146 18.66 -6.85 20.65
N SER A 147 18.48 -5.52 20.55
CA SER A 147 19.35 -4.54 21.14
C SER A 147 19.31 -4.63 22.69
N PRO A 148 20.46 -4.83 23.36
CA PRO A 148 20.54 -4.84 24.81
C PRO A 148 20.05 -3.54 25.45
N GLU A 149 20.34 -2.42 24.83
CA GLU A 149 19.93 -1.11 25.32
C GLU A 149 18.41 -0.94 25.24
N TYR A 150 17.78 -1.29 24.11
CA TYR A 150 16.32 -1.27 23.97
C TYR A 150 15.66 -2.15 25.05
N GLN A 151 16.18 -3.35 25.29
CA GLN A 151 15.66 -4.27 26.30
C GLN A 151 15.83 -3.73 27.71
N LYS A 152 16.93 -3.04 28.01
CA LYS A 152 17.17 -2.37 29.28
C LYS A 152 16.16 -1.23 29.48
N GLN A 153 16.00 -0.35 28.51
CA GLN A 153 15.08 0.78 28.58
C GLN A 153 13.62 0.32 28.65
N LEU A 154 13.28 -0.75 27.92
CA LEU A 154 11.97 -1.38 28.01
C LEU A 154 11.70 -1.90 29.44
N ARG A 155 12.65 -2.61 30.03
CA ARG A 155 12.53 -3.09 31.42
C ARG A 155 12.39 -1.93 32.40
N ASN A 156 13.15 -0.87 32.23
CA ASN A 156 13.05 0.33 33.09
C ASN A 156 11.63 0.94 32.97
N SER A 157 11.12 1.11 31.77
CA SER A 157 9.77 1.65 31.55
C SER A 157 8.65 0.81 32.16
N THR A 158 8.86 -0.50 32.36
CA THR A 158 7.87 -1.40 32.98
C THR A 158 7.79 -1.28 34.52
N LYS A 159 8.73 -0.58 35.18
CA LYS A 159 8.67 -0.32 36.61
C LYS A 159 7.40 0.42 37.01
N PHE A 160 6.85 1.27 36.14
CA PHE A 160 5.55 1.91 36.32
C PHE A 160 4.36 0.95 36.32
N TYR A 161 4.50 -0.29 35.84
CA TYR A 161 3.39 -1.26 35.81
C TYR A 161 3.06 -1.86 37.17
N ARG A 162 4.02 -1.96 38.07
CA ARG A 162 3.87 -2.72 39.33
C ARG A 162 3.14 -1.98 40.44
N GLY A 163 2.89 -0.67 40.29
CA GLY A 163 2.19 0.13 41.28
C GLY A 163 1.42 1.31 40.68
N MET A 164 1.96 1.91 39.65
CA MET A 164 1.35 3.04 38.95
C MET A 164 1.01 2.62 37.49
N ARG A 165 -0.25 2.76 37.10
CA ARG A 165 -0.68 2.43 35.74
C ARG A 165 -0.22 3.44 34.68
N TYR A 166 0.26 4.61 35.13
CA TYR A 166 0.70 5.74 34.31
C TYR A 166 1.75 6.56 35.06
N VAL A 167 2.54 7.33 34.31
CA VAL A 167 3.45 8.29 34.88
C VAL A 167 2.65 9.43 35.50
N PRO A 168 2.82 9.76 36.78
CA PRO A 168 2.15 10.90 37.41
C PRO A 168 2.42 12.21 36.67
N GLN A 169 1.46 13.10 36.67
CA GLN A 169 1.58 14.40 36.01
C GLN A 169 2.77 15.20 36.51
N GLU A 170 2.97 15.25 37.84
CA GLU A 170 4.08 15.95 38.50
C GLU A 170 5.46 15.48 38.00
N LEU A 171 5.63 14.16 37.81
CA LEU A 171 6.88 13.60 37.26
C LEU A 171 7.04 13.90 35.78
N SER A 172 5.96 13.97 35.05
CA SER A 172 5.97 14.34 33.63
C SER A 172 6.35 15.81 33.45
N GLU A 173 5.77 16.69 34.24
CA GLU A 173 6.10 18.11 34.26
C GLU A 173 7.53 18.36 34.70
N TRP A 174 8.00 17.68 35.80
CA TRP A 174 9.38 17.74 36.23
C TRP A 174 10.35 17.38 35.09
N ARG A 175 10.04 16.37 34.33
CA ARG A 175 10.93 15.90 33.24
C ARG A 175 10.91 16.83 32.02
N CYS A 176 9.76 17.37 31.67
CA CYS A 176 9.59 18.25 30.50
C CYS A 176 10.02 19.70 30.82
N ASN A 177 9.89 20.14 32.08
CA ASN A 177 10.19 21.52 32.50
C ASN A 177 11.10 21.55 33.76
N PRO A 178 12.34 21.07 33.65
CA PRO A 178 13.25 20.94 34.84
C PRO A 178 13.63 22.30 35.44
N ASP A 179 13.50 23.38 34.66
CA ASP A 179 13.91 24.74 35.07
C ASP A 179 12.86 25.48 35.89
N LYS A 180 11.63 24.94 36.02
CA LYS A 180 10.64 25.54 36.91
C LYS A 180 11.09 25.49 38.34
N GLU A 181 10.95 26.58 39.08
CA GLU A 181 11.41 26.71 40.48
C GLU A 181 10.86 25.64 41.41
N GLU A 182 9.61 25.20 41.14
CA GLU A 182 8.94 24.13 41.88
C GLU A 182 9.68 22.78 41.78
N TYR A 183 10.37 22.53 40.68
CA TYR A 183 11.01 21.24 40.38
C TYR A 183 12.51 21.23 40.60
N LYS A 184 13.18 22.39 40.77
CA LYS A 184 14.63 22.49 41.01
C LYS A 184 15.11 21.70 42.22
N ASN A 185 14.27 21.61 43.26
CA ASN A 185 14.58 20.95 44.52
C ASN A 185 13.89 19.57 44.68
N MET A 186 13.19 19.11 43.64
CA MET A 186 12.48 17.85 43.69
C MET A 186 13.45 16.66 43.64
N LYS A 187 13.57 15.93 44.74
CA LYS A 187 14.35 14.69 44.79
C LYS A 187 13.53 13.53 44.27
N VAL A 188 13.71 13.23 42.97
CA VAL A 188 13.10 12.05 42.37
C VAL A 188 13.99 10.84 42.62
N PRO A 189 13.45 9.74 43.20
CA PRO A 189 14.19 8.50 43.36
C PRO A 189 14.76 7.99 42.03
N ASP A 190 15.99 7.43 42.06
CA ASP A 190 16.69 6.99 40.85
C ASP A 190 15.88 5.95 40.04
N GLU A 191 15.12 5.11 40.74
CA GLU A 191 14.25 4.13 40.12
C GLU A 191 13.17 4.77 39.21
N TYR A 192 12.55 5.86 39.66
CA TYR A 192 11.56 6.59 38.85
C TYR A 192 12.21 7.40 37.72
N ARG A 193 13.39 7.95 37.97
CA ARG A 193 14.20 8.64 36.97
C ARG A 193 14.55 7.70 35.80
N ASP A 194 15.04 6.50 36.13
CA ASP A 194 15.35 5.46 35.14
C ASP A 194 14.11 5.02 34.37
N ALA A 195 12.97 4.87 35.05
CA ALA A 195 11.72 4.49 34.43
C ALA A 195 11.18 5.53 33.45
N ILE A 196 11.28 6.83 33.83
CA ILE A 196 10.91 7.95 32.95
C ILE A 196 11.83 8.02 31.72
N ASN A 197 13.14 7.91 31.93
CA ASN A 197 14.11 7.92 30.84
C ASN A 197 13.91 6.72 29.92
N GLY A 198 13.61 5.55 30.45
CA GLY A 198 13.25 4.37 29.66
C GLY A 198 12.00 4.58 28.82
N LEU A 199 10.97 5.20 29.39
CA LEU A 199 9.74 5.50 28.68
C LEU A 199 9.97 6.53 27.55
N LEU A 200 10.72 7.61 27.81
CA LEU A 200 11.10 8.60 26.80
C LEU A 200 11.88 7.98 25.64
N TYR A 201 12.85 7.12 25.97
CA TYR A 201 13.60 6.41 24.94
C TYR A 201 12.68 5.62 23.99
N ILE A 202 11.70 4.94 24.56
CA ILE A 202 10.72 4.17 23.79
C ILE A 202 9.79 5.10 22.96
N LEU A 203 9.34 6.22 23.53
CA LEU A 203 8.53 7.20 22.81
C LEU A 203 9.29 7.80 21.61
N ASN A 204 10.53 8.24 21.82
CA ASN A 204 11.38 8.76 20.73
C ASN A 204 11.63 7.71 19.64
N TYR A 205 11.78 6.44 20.03
CA TYR A 205 11.88 5.37 19.05
C TYR A 205 10.62 5.24 18.19
N PHE A 206 9.42 5.34 18.78
CA PHE A 206 8.17 5.31 18.01
C PHE A 206 7.95 6.56 17.18
N GLU A 207 8.40 7.71 17.63
CA GLU A 207 8.41 8.93 16.83
C GLU A 207 9.30 8.75 15.59
N PHE A 208 10.48 8.20 15.74
CA PHE A 208 11.36 7.85 14.62
C PHE A 208 10.67 6.89 13.62
N LEU A 209 9.98 5.85 14.12
CA LEU A 209 9.20 4.94 13.27
C LEU A 209 8.07 5.68 12.53
N ALA A 210 7.38 6.60 13.20
CA ALA A 210 6.32 7.41 12.60
C ALA A 210 6.84 8.30 11.46
N GLN A 211 8.04 8.88 11.60
CA GLN A 211 8.70 9.62 10.52
C GLN A 211 9.02 8.69 9.34
N GLY A 212 9.55 7.49 9.58
CA GLY A 212 9.80 6.49 8.53
C GLY A 212 8.53 6.09 7.77
N ILE A 213 7.38 5.97 8.47
CA ILE A 213 6.07 5.75 7.83
C ILE A 213 5.65 6.96 6.98
N LYS A 214 5.81 8.18 7.52
CA LYS A 214 5.47 9.44 6.82
C LYS A 214 6.22 9.57 5.51
N PHE A 215 7.50 9.23 5.48
CA PHE A 215 8.34 9.25 4.28
C PHE A 215 8.20 8.01 3.39
N LYS A 216 7.35 7.04 3.77
CA LYS A 216 7.14 5.77 3.05
C LYS A 216 8.40 4.87 2.98
N ASP A 217 9.32 5.02 3.88
CA ASP A 217 10.52 4.18 4.01
C ASP A 217 10.25 2.90 4.78
N LEU A 218 9.20 2.90 5.60
CA LEU A 218 8.77 1.76 6.41
C LEU A 218 7.37 1.27 6.01
N ASP A 219 7.12 -0.01 6.20
CA ASP A 219 5.83 -0.66 5.96
C ASP A 219 4.90 -0.44 7.17
N ASP A 220 3.85 0.39 7.00
CA ASP A 220 2.92 0.77 8.06
C ASP A 220 2.01 -0.38 8.51
N GLU A 221 1.63 -1.29 7.59
CA GLU A 221 0.83 -2.47 7.94
C GLU A 221 1.62 -3.42 8.83
N LEU A 222 2.87 -3.70 8.48
CA LEU A 222 3.75 -4.57 9.24
C LEU A 222 4.04 -3.99 10.62
N LEU A 223 4.36 -2.70 10.72
CA LEU A 223 4.58 -2.02 12.01
C LEU A 223 3.32 -2.04 12.88
N LYS A 224 2.17 -1.79 12.29
CA LYS A 224 0.88 -1.82 12.99
C LYS A 224 0.56 -3.21 13.53
N GLU A 225 0.78 -4.27 12.76
CA GLU A 225 0.60 -5.63 13.23
C GLU A 225 1.56 -5.99 14.37
N CYS A 226 2.82 -5.59 14.26
CA CYS A 226 3.85 -5.91 15.25
C CYS A 226 3.73 -5.12 16.55
N PHE A 227 3.24 -3.88 16.52
CA PHE A 227 3.33 -2.96 17.66
C PHE A 227 1.99 -2.40 18.15
N SER A 228 0.82 -2.70 17.54
CA SER A 228 -0.46 -2.07 17.90
C SER A 228 -0.84 -2.26 19.37
N SER A 229 -0.64 -3.45 19.95
CA SER A 229 -0.94 -3.71 21.36
C SER A 229 0.05 -3.04 22.29
N PHE A 230 1.32 -3.01 21.89
CA PHE A 230 2.39 -2.39 22.65
C PHE A 230 2.25 -0.86 22.70
N LEU A 231 1.94 -0.24 21.55
CA LEU A 231 1.69 1.20 21.44
C LEU A 231 0.56 1.67 22.37
N ARG A 232 -0.57 0.95 22.40
CA ARG A 232 -1.68 1.27 23.33
C ARG A 232 -1.24 1.22 24.80
N GLY A 233 -0.36 0.29 25.14
CA GLY A 233 0.18 0.18 26.49
C GLY A 233 1.11 1.34 26.85
N ILE A 234 1.91 1.82 25.89
CA ILE A 234 2.81 2.96 26.08
C ILE A 234 2.03 4.27 26.13
N GLU A 235 1.07 4.46 25.22
CA GLU A 235 0.20 5.63 25.20
C GLU A 235 -0.50 5.85 26.54
N ARG A 236 -1.06 4.79 27.12
CA ARG A 236 -1.67 4.89 28.47
C ARG A 236 -0.68 5.27 29.54
N ARG A 237 0.52 4.70 29.53
CA ARG A 237 1.55 4.97 30.55
C ARG A 237 2.16 6.35 30.42
N GLY A 238 2.46 6.74 29.18
CA GLY A 238 3.10 8.00 28.84
C GLY A 238 2.12 9.15 28.61
N PHE A 239 0.83 8.99 28.89
CA PHE A 239 -0.20 9.96 28.55
C PHE A 239 0.16 11.40 28.97
N HIS A 240 0.50 11.61 30.23
CA HIS A 240 0.89 12.92 30.72
C HIS A 240 2.20 13.44 30.10
N MET A 241 3.16 12.55 29.83
CA MET A 241 4.42 12.93 29.19
C MET A 241 4.19 13.36 27.74
N ILE A 242 3.34 12.64 27.01
CA ILE A 242 2.96 12.99 25.62
C ILE A 242 2.27 14.36 25.61
N LEU A 243 1.31 14.60 26.52
CA LEU A 243 0.62 15.88 26.61
C LEU A 243 1.58 17.03 26.93
N GLU A 244 2.52 16.85 27.86
CA GLU A 244 3.49 17.89 28.20
C GLU A 244 4.47 18.16 27.05
N SER A 245 4.94 17.13 26.35
CA SER A 245 5.76 17.31 25.16
C SER A 245 5.03 18.07 24.06
N GLN A 246 3.76 17.76 23.82
CA GLN A 246 2.93 18.47 22.80
C GLN A 246 2.66 19.93 23.15
N LYS A 247 2.67 20.31 24.43
CA LYS A 247 2.57 21.73 24.83
C LYS A 247 3.83 22.52 24.51
N GLN A 248 4.99 21.86 24.51
CA GLN A 248 6.28 22.50 24.21
C GLN A 248 6.54 22.61 22.72
N ASP A 249 6.12 21.64 21.95
CA ASP A 249 6.29 21.57 20.49
C ASP A 249 4.95 21.17 19.83
N PRO A 250 4.04 22.13 19.64
CA PRO A 250 2.78 21.88 18.94
C PRO A 250 3.06 21.67 17.47
N ALA A 251 2.98 20.39 16.99
CA ALA A 251 3.15 19.97 15.61
C ALA A 251 2.06 20.47 14.67
#